data_9289740f25624fbf12c754e115ee0fe6
#
_entry.id   9289740f25624fbf12c754e115ee0fe6
#
_cell.length_a   1.000
_cell.length_b   1.000
_cell.length_c   1.000
_cell.angle_alpha   90.00
_cell.angle_beta   90.00
_cell.angle_gamma   90.00
#
_symmetry.space_group_name_H-M   'P 1'
#
loop_
_entity.id
_entity.type
_entity.pdbx_description
1 polymer ?
#
loop_
_entity_poly.entity_id
_entity_poly.type
_entity_poly.pdbx_seq_one_letter_code
_entity_poly.pdbx_strand_id
1 'polypeptide(L)'
;RRCCEATDQVMATAGLPMAGHHVVGLLVAATTGLYAPASSACECLWEGSFAEVAPESDLVVLGSVSGKKGNAIDIEVDVTLAGPDWESFPRVWLKTGDYCRPDADKFSEGQRLILALKKLTELPDDGFNPSTPNISYGRIGDYELSSCGGYWLTVEGLRASGNLVPGMPRYSHEPKMAPVLVGHVIAYLKGAASLATLIKASKEDPELEALRRDSRGFLRGLPPIEAEADTTPE
;
A
#
# COMPACT_ATOMS: atom_id res chain seq x y z
N ARG A 1 8.75 9.18 9.31
CA ARG A 1 9.69 8.52 10.26
C ARG A 1 10.71 7.77 9.43
N ARG A 2 12.01 8.13 9.58
CA ARG A 2 13.13 7.49 8.91
C ARG A 2 13.29 6.08 9.44
N CYS A 3 13.32 5.08 8.57
CA CYS A 3 13.80 3.74 8.89
C CYS A 3 15.31 3.69 8.63
N CYS A 4 16.06 3.31 9.68
CA CYS A 4 17.44 2.81 9.68
C CYS A 4 18.56 3.80 9.31
N GLU A 5 19.15 4.43 10.33
CA GLU A 5 20.54 4.88 10.28
C GLU A 5 21.48 3.66 10.21
N ALA A 6 22.11 3.46 9.07
CA ALA A 6 23.17 2.48 8.92
C ALA A 6 24.41 2.98 9.67
N THR A 7 24.82 2.27 10.73
CA THR A 7 26.07 2.49 11.44
C THR A 7 27.25 2.12 10.54
N ASP A 8 28.01 3.13 10.11
CA ASP A 8 29.31 3.00 9.46
C ASP A 8 30.29 2.31 10.41
N GLN A 9 30.56 1.03 10.17
CA GLN A 9 31.72 0.36 10.80
C GLN A 9 32.97 0.58 9.96
N VAL A 10 33.77 1.51 10.41
CA VAL A 10 35.14 1.75 9.95
C VAL A 10 36.00 0.51 10.28
N MET A 11 36.35 -0.27 9.26
CA MET A 11 37.39 -1.32 9.40
C MET A 11 38.76 -0.70 9.40
N ALA A 12 39.43 -0.76 10.55
CA ALA A 12 40.81 -0.43 10.74
C ALA A 12 41.71 -1.46 10.02
N THR A 13 42.51 -1.01 9.06
CA THR A 13 43.58 -1.80 8.43
C THR A 13 44.76 -1.93 9.35
N ALA A 14 44.98 -3.12 9.88
CA ALA A 14 46.23 -3.47 10.57
C ALA A 14 47.29 -3.88 9.54
N GLY A 15 48.42 -3.12 9.49
CA GLY A 15 49.58 -3.45 8.69
C GLY A 15 50.37 -4.62 9.28
N LEU A 16 50.91 -5.49 8.41
CA LEU A 16 51.85 -6.54 8.76
C LEU A 16 53.14 -6.36 7.96
N PRO A 17 54.34 -6.61 8.58
CA PRO A 17 55.62 -6.40 7.96
C PRO A 17 56.08 -7.55 7.05
N MET A 18 56.90 -7.21 6.05
CA MET A 18 57.59 -8.14 5.14
C MET A 18 58.65 -8.99 5.82
N ALA A 19 58.72 -10.26 5.47
CA ALA A 19 59.99 -10.96 5.18
C ALA A 19 59.73 -12.37 4.62
N GLY A 20 60.48 -12.77 3.55
CA GLY A 20 60.83 -14.16 3.28
C GLY A 20 60.27 -14.80 2.01
N HIS A 21 61.16 -14.96 1.01
CA HIS A 21 61.02 -15.67 -0.25
C HIS A 21 60.59 -17.13 -0.07
N HIS A 22 59.60 -17.61 -0.89
CA HIS A 22 59.63 -18.92 -1.55
C HIS A 22 58.57 -18.98 -2.64
N VAL A 23 58.98 -19.35 -3.86
CA VAL A 23 58.19 -19.58 -5.06
C VAL A 23 57.43 -20.89 -4.88
N VAL A 24 56.11 -20.82 -4.79
CA VAL A 24 55.20 -21.94 -5.01
C VAL A 24 53.97 -21.38 -5.72
N GLY A 25 53.68 -21.98 -6.88
CA GLY A 25 52.54 -21.58 -7.71
C GLY A 25 51.22 -21.69 -6.98
N LEU A 26 50.53 -20.57 -6.88
CA LEU A 26 49.21 -20.53 -6.25
C LEU A 26 48.15 -20.21 -7.30
N LEU A 27 47.29 -21.19 -7.54
CA LEU A 27 46.02 -21.04 -8.21
C LEU A 27 45.20 -20.01 -7.40
N VAL A 28 45.14 -18.77 -7.89
CA VAL A 28 44.20 -17.77 -7.36
C VAL A 28 42.82 -18.09 -7.90
N ALA A 29 42.05 -18.85 -7.15
CA ALA A 29 40.60 -18.94 -7.34
C ALA A 29 40.01 -17.56 -6.97
N ALA A 30 39.73 -16.77 -7.99
CA ALA A 30 39.00 -15.50 -7.83
C ALA A 30 37.57 -15.82 -7.38
N THR A 31 37.37 -15.85 -6.08
CA THR A 31 36.03 -15.80 -5.50
C THR A 31 35.51 -14.36 -5.64
N THR A 32 34.97 -14.03 -6.81
CA THR A 32 34.11 -12.87 -6.97
C THR A 32 32.86 -13.13 -6.13
N GLY A 33 32.90 -12.71 -4.86
CA GLY A 33 31.71 -12.66 -4.02
C GLY A 33 30.65 -11.80 -4.73
N LEU A 34 29.56 -12.41 -5.16
CA LEU A 34 28.36 -11.72 -5.58
C LEU A 34 27.85 -10.94 -4.37
N TYR A 35 28.30 -9.69 -4.24
CA TYR A 35 27.63 -8.71 -3.41
C TYR A 35 26.29 -8.40 -4.10
N ALA A 36 25.26 -9.18 -3.78
CA ALA A 36 23.91 -8.75 -4.05
C ALA A 36 23.68 -7.48 -3.20
N PRO A 37 23.35 -6.34 -3.81
CA PRO A 37 22.95 -5.18 -3.03
C PRO A 37 21.77 -5.63 -2.14
N ALA A 38 21.91 -5.48 -0.82
CA ALA A 38 20.79 -5.66 0.08
C ALA A 38 19.73 -4.65 -0.36
N SER A 39 18.66 -5.12 -0.98
CA SER A 39 17.51 -4.26 -1.22
C SER A 39 17.00 -3.86 0.16
N SER A 40 17.16 -2.60 0.52
CA SER A 40 16.59 -2.02 1.71
C SER A 40 15.08 -2.15 1.58
N ALA A 41 14.52 -3.21 2.15
CA ALA A 41 13.09 -3.35 2.27
C ALA A 41 12.65 -2.37 3.36
N CYS A 42 11.67 -1.54 3.05
CA CYS A 42 11.06 -0.70 4.05
C CYS A 42 10.43 -1.59 5.14
N GLU A 43 10.93 -1.49 6.36
CA GLU A 43 10.37 -2.15 7.54
C GLU A 43 9.62 -1.12 8.38
N CYS A 44 8.31 -1.30 8.51
CA CYS A 44 7.50 -0.51 9.40
C CYS A 44 6.54 -1.39 10.21
N LEU A 45 6.18 -0.91 11.40
CA LEU A 45 5.14 -1.54 12.20
C LEU A 45 3.78 -1.30 11.51
N TRP A 46 2.92 -2.30 11.59
CA TRP A 46 1.55 -2.17 11.10
C TRP A 46 0.79 -1.11 11.91
N GLU A 47 0.37 -0.04 11.25
CA GLU A 47 -0.30 1.11 11.88
C GLU A 47 -1.81 0.88 12.08
N GLY A 48 -2.39 -0.10 11.40
CA GLY A 48 -3.79 -0.48 11.55
C GLY A 48 -4.52 -0.68 10.23
N SER A 49 -5.75 -1.14 10.32
CA SER A 49 -6.70 -1.26 9.21
C SER A 49 -7.16 0.12 8.75
N PHE A 50 -7.83 0.19 7.59
CA PHE A 50 -8.39 1.44 7.07
C PHE A 50 -9.30 2.13 8.09
N ALA A 51 -10.13 1.37 8.80
CA ALA A 51 -11.02 1.93 9.82
C ALA A 51 -10.27 2.54 11.02
N GLU A 52 -9.03 2.10 11.28
CA GLU A 52 -8.19 2.65 12.35
C GLU A 52 -7.36 3.84 11.88
N VAL A 53 -6.82 3.83 10.67
CA VAL A 53 -5.93 4.89 10.17
C VAL A 53 -6.69 6.06 9.52
N ALA A 54 -7.86 5.83 8.93
CA ALA A 54 -8.62 6.88 8.24
C ALA A 54 -9.04 8.05 9.15
N PRO A 55 -9.47 7.84 10.41
CA PRO A 55 -9.81 8.95 11.31
C PRO A 55 -8.63 9.85 11.69
N GLU A 56 -7.39 9.34 11.56
CA GLU A 56 -6.15 10.06 11.87
C GLU A 56 -5.48 10.66 10.62
N SER A 57 -6.11 10.54 9.47
CA SER A 57 -5.60 11.03 8.19
C SER A 57 -6.05 12.46 7.93
N ASP A 58 -5.22 13.25 7.22
CA ASP A 58 -5.52 14.65 6.93
C ASP A 58 -6.60 14.82 5.87
N LEU A 59 -6.71 13.83 4.97
CA LEU A 59 -7.69 13.81 3.89
C LEU A 59 -8.13 12.38 3.60
N VAL A 60 -9.45 12.14 3.59
CA VAL A 60 -10.03 10.87 3.14
C VAL A 60 -10.96 11.13 1.97
N VAL A 61 -10.68 10.49 0.84
CA VAL A 61 -11.43 10.69 -0.41
C VAL A 61 -11.84 9.38 -1.06
N LEU A 62 -12.99 9.42 -1.74
CA LEU A 62 -13.37 8.47 -2.78
C LEU A 62 -13.10 9.16 -4.11
N GLY A 63 -12.34 8.53 -4.99
CA GLY A 63 -12.00 9.10 -6.29
C GLY A 63 -11.34 8.10 -7.20
N SER A 64 -10.88 8.56 -8.35
CA SER A 64 -10.19 7.77 -9.35
C SER A 64 -8.81 8.34 -9.68
N VAL A 65 -7.87 7.46 -10.05
CA VAL A 65 -6.56 7.87 -10.54
C VAL A 65 -6.73 8.55 -11.89
N SER A 66 -6.52 9.86 -11.95
CA SER A 66 -6.67 10.67 -13.17
C SER A 66 -5.37 10.76 -13.98
N GLY A 67 -4.23 10.48 -13.37
CA GLY A 67 -2.94 10.48 -14.06
C GLY A 67 -1.80 9.99 -13.18
N LYS A 68 -0.66 9.68 -13.83
CA LYS A 68 0.57 9.25 -13.18
C LYS A 68 1.74 10.07 -13.71
N LYS A 69 2.63 10.50 -12.81
CA LYS A 69 3.84 11.23 -13.19
C LYS A 69 4.99 10.90 -12.24
N GLY A 70 5.98 10.18 -12.76
CA GLY A 70 7.09 9.71 -11.95
C GLY A 70 6.60 8.76 -10.85
N ASN A 71 6.92 9.09 -9.59
CA ASN A 71 6.46 8.36 -8.41
C ASN A 71 5.23 9.02 -7.74
N ALA A 72 4.42 9.73 -8.49
CA ALA A 72 3.18 10.33 -8.00
C ALA A 72 1.98 9.93 -8.86
N ILE A 73 0.81 9.92 -8.22
CA ILE A 73 -0.49 9.81 -8.88
C ILE A 73 -1.31 11.06 -8.57
N ASP A 74 -2.13 11.45 -9.52
CA ASP A 74 -3.13 12.50 -9.36
C ASP A 74 -4.49 11.83 -9.18
N ILE A 75 -5.29 12.28 -8.23
CA ILE A 75 -6.61 11.73 -7.92
C ILE A 75 -7.67 12.74 -8.32
N GLU A 76 -8.63 12.31 -9.12
CA GLU A 76 -9.88 13.05 -9.33
C GLU A 76 -10.87 12.63 -8.26
N VAL A 77 -11.26 13.58 -7.39
CA VAL A 77 -12.09 13.31 -6.22
C VAL A 77 -13.57 13.31 -6.60
N ASP A 78 -14.23 12.18 -6.37
CA ASP A 78 -15.70 12.08 -6.49
C ASP A 78 -16.39 12.63 -5.24
N VAL A 79 -15.87 12.25 -4.05
CA VAL A 79 -16.44 12.60 -2.75
C VAL A 79 -15.34 12.74 -1.71
N THR A 80 -15.31 13.87 -1.00
CA THR A 80 -14.51 14.03 0.23
C THR A 80 -15.28 13.41 1.40
N LEU A 81 -14.63 12.46 2.07
CA LEU A 81 -15.21 11.71 3.20
C LEU A 81 -14.79 12.29 4.54
N ALA A 82 -13.56 12.82 4.62
CA ALA A 82 -13.04 13.57 5.76
C ALA A 82 -11.93 14.54 5.29
N GLY A 83 -11.71 15.62 6.02
CA GLY A 83 -10.72 16.66 5.68
C GLY A 83 -11.30 17.78 4.82
N PRO A 84 -10.43 18.58 4.15
CA PRO A 84 -10.84 19.74 3.38
C PRO A 84 -11.60 19.34 2.11
N ASP A 85 -12.81 19.87 1.93
CA ASP A 85 -13.71 19.57 0.81
C ASP A 85 -13.40 20.30 -0.51
N TRP A 86 -12.49 21.29 -0.46
CA TRP A 86 -12.04 22.05 -1.64
C TRP A 86 -10.94 21.34 -2.46
N GLU A 87 -10.36 20.25 -1.94
CA GLU A 87 -9.27 19.52 -2.60
C GLU A 87 -9.84 18.53 -3.64
N SER A 88 -9.95 19.00 -4.89
CA SER A 88 -10.54 18.20 -5.97
C SER A 88 -9.54 17.34 -6.74
N PHE A 89 -8.24 17.69 -6.71
CA PHE A 89 -7.18 17.02 -7.45
C PHE A 89 -5.91 16.85 -6.60
N PRO A 90 -5.96 16.13 -5.48
CA PRO A 90 -4.78 15.92 -4.65
C PRO A 90 -3.74 15.10 -5.42
N ARG A 91 -2.48 15.54 -5.36
CA ARG A 91 -1.32 14.77 -5.78
C ARG A 91 -0.84 13.92 -4.63
N VAL A 92 -0.66 12.64 -4.89
CA VAL A 92 -0.24 11.64 -3.90
C VAL A 92 1.12 11.09 -4.29
N TRP A 93 2.10 11.30 -3.41
CA TRP A 93 3.47 10.83 -3.58
C TRP A 93 3.62 9.42 -3.03
N LEU A 94 4.22 8.58 -3.86
CA LEU A 94 4.41 7.16 -3.65
C LEU A 94 5.89 6.82 -3.43
N LYS A 95 6.26 5.55 -3.53
CA LYS A 95 7.59 5.05 -3.17
C LYS A 95 8.73 5.84 -3.82
N THR A 96 9.66 6.27 -2.97
CA THR A 96 10.96 6.80 -3.35
C THR A 96 11.93 6.60 -2.19
N GLY A 97 13.16 6.18 -2.49
CA GLY A 97 14.16 5.88 -1.47
C GLY A 97 13.66 4.89 -0.43
N ASP A 98 13.92 5.16 0.84
CA ASP A 98 13.59 4.31 1.99
C ASP A 98 12.21 4.59 2.58
N TYR A 99 11.39 5.39 1.93
CA TYR A 99 10.05 5.72 2.42
C TYR A 99 9.10 4.53 2.27
N CYS A 100 8.36 4.25 3.34
CA CYS A 100 7.34 3.20 3.39
C CYS A 100 6.08 3.63 2.66
N ARG A 101 6.17 3.78 1.35
CA ARG A 101 5.07 4.12 0.44
C ARG A 101 4.90 3.02 -0.60
N PRO A 102 3.70 2.76 -1.11
CA PRO A 102 3.48 1.77 -2.16
C PRO A 102 4.09 2.22 -3.49
N ASP A 103 4.44 1.24 -4.34
CA ASP A 103 4.89 1.51 -5.70
C ASP A 103 3.77 2.11 -6.55
N ALA A 104 4.12 3.07 -7.43
CA ALA A 104 3.17 3.72 -8.33
C ALA A 104 2.51 2.73 -9.32
N ASP A 105 3.16 1.62 -9.61
CA ASP A 105 2.65 0.58 -10.52
C ASP A 105 1.47 -0.21 -9.94
N LYS A 106 1.22 -0.10 -8.63
CA LYS A 106 0.03 -0.68 -7.98
C LYS A 106 -1.27 0.06 -8.33
N PHE A 107 -1.15 1.27 -8.88
CA PHE A 107 -2.30 2.13 -9.17
C PHE A 107 -2.39 2.38 -10.68
N SER A 108 -3.50 1.99 -11.28
CA SER A 108 -3.75 2.19 -12.71
C SER A 108 -4.61 3.43 -12.94
N GLU A 109 -4.41 4.14 -14.05
CA GLU A 109 -5.32 5.22 -14.46
C GLU A 109 -6.75 4.68 -14.59
N GLY A 110 -7.71 5.46 -14.14
CA GLY A 110 -9.11 5.08 -14.03
C GLY A 110 -9.45 4.16 -12.86
N GLN A 111 -8.45 3.66 -12.10
CA GLN A 111 -8.70 2.85 -10.93
C GLN A 111 -9.40 3.67 -9.85
N ARG A 112 -10.52 3.14 -9.35
CA ARG A 112 -11.31 3.78 -8.31
C ARG A 112 -10.87 3.33 -6.93
N LEU A 113 -10.69 4.28 -6.00
CA LEU A 113 -10.09 4.05 -4.68
C LEU A 113 -10.81 4.84 -3.60
N ILE A 114 -10.77 4.33 -2.37
CA ILE A 114 -10.93 5.15 -1.17
C ILE A 114 -9.54 5.27 -0.55
N LEU A 115 -9.07 6.49 -0.35
CA LEU A 115 -7.71 6.81 0.11
C LEU A 115 -7.76 7.57 1.42
N ALA A 116 -6.92 7.17 2.36
CA ALA A 116 -6.64 7.87 3.60
C ALA A 116 -5.22 8.46 3.50
N LEU A 117 -5.13 9.77 3.35
CA LEU A 117 -3.92 10.47 2.94
C LEU A 117 -3.36 11.32 4.08
N LYS A 118 -2.03 11.35 4.19
CA LYS A 118 -1.31 12.25 5.10
C LYS A 118 -0.72 13.41 4.31
N LYS A 119 -0.84 14.62 4.85
CA LYS A 119 -0.31 15.82 4.21
C LYS A 119 1.19 15.92 4.44
N LEU A 120 1.94 16.24 3.38
CA LEU A 120 3.37 16.50 3.46
C LEU A 120 3.60 17.89 4.07
N THR A 121 4.15 17.92 5.28
CA THR A 121 4.49 19.14 6.01
C THR A 121 5.98 19.42 6.02
N GLU A 122 6.81 18.40 5.79
CA GLU A 122 8.25 18.50 5.74
C GLU A 122 8.83 17.53 4.68
N LEU A 123 10.00 17.84 4.18
CA LEU A 123 10.76 17.01 3.23
C LEU A 123 12.21 16.92 3.72
N PRO A 124 12.93 15.83 3.39
CA PRO A 124 14.36 15.74 3.67
C PRO A 124 15.13 16.80 2.86
N ASP A 125 16.31 17.21 3.34
CA ASP A 125 17.14 18.23 2.71
C ASP A 125 17.49 17.93 1.25
N ASP A 126 17.61 16.66 0.88
CA ASP A 126 17.85 16.18 -0.50
C ASP A 126 16.57 15.75 -1.23
N GLY A 127 15.41 16.21 -0.77
CA GLY A 127 14.09 15.76 -1.23
C GLY A 127 13.77 16.01 -2.70
N PHE A 128 14.56 16.86 -3.38
CA PHE A 128 14.43 17.14 -4.79
C PHE A 128 15.76 16.89 -5.52
N ASN A 129 15.76 15.99 -6.49
CA ASN A 129 16.91 15.77 -7.36
C ASN A 129 16.62 16.33 -8.77
N PRO A 130 17.31 17.39 -9.20
CA PRO A 130 17.09 17.98 -10.52
C PRO A 130 17.49 17.09 -11.69
N SER A 131 18.36 16.08 -11.45
CA SER A 131 18.76 15.10 -12.46
C SER A 131 17.68 14.02 -12.71
N THR A 132 16.73 13.87 -11.79
CA THR A 132 15.61 12.95 -11.90
C THR A 132 14.30 13.66 -11.56
N PRO A 133 13.87 14.65 -12.37
CA PRO A 133 12.76 15.55 -12.04
C PRO A 133 11.40 14.87 -11.88
N ASN A 134 11.28 13.62 -12.33
CA ASN A 134 10.04 12.83 -12.21
C ASN A 134 10.00 11.94 -10.97
N ILE A 135 11.09 11.87 -10.19
CA ILE A 135 11.18 11.09 -8.96
C ILE A 135 11.51 12.05 -7.84
N SER A 136 10.63 12.20 -6.87
CA SER A 136 10.76 13.15 -5.77
C SER A 136 10.20 12.56 -4.49
N TYR A 137 10.67 13.06 -3.34
CA TYR A 137 10.09 12.74 -2.03
C TYR A 137 8.71 13.40 -1.83
N GLY A 138 8.40 14.39 -2.65
CA GLY A 138 7.13 15.08 -2.63
C GLY A 138 7.26 16.58 -2.78
N ARG A 139 6.17 17.27 -2.51
CA ARG A 139 6.10 18.72 -2.40
C ARG A 139 5.30 19.05 -1.14
N ILE A 140 5.78 20.02 -0.34
CA ILE A 140 5.06 20.49 0.84
C ILE A 140 3.67 20.96 0.42
N GLY A 141 2.67 20.47 1.15
CA GLY A 141 1.25 20.76 0.88
C GLY A 141 0.55 19.69 0.04
N ASP A 142 1.26 18.88 -0.73
CA ASP A 142 0.71 17.67 -1.35
C ASP A 142 0.52 16.55 -0.31
N TYR A 143 0.14 15.37 -0.76
CA TYR A 143 -0.16 14.23 0.10
C TYR A 143 0.78 13.06 -0.14
N GLU A 144 0.84 12.16 0.83
CA GLU A 144 1.50 10.87 0.73
C GLU A 144 0.57 9.73 1.12
N LEU A 145 0.91 8.52 0.63
CA LEU A 145 0.22 7.29 0.95
C LEU A 145 1.19 6.33 1.63
N SER A 146 0.86 5.86 2.85
CA SER A 146 1.69 4.91 3.58
C SER A 146 1.38 3.46 3.15
N SER A 147 2.42 2.60 3.13
CA SER A 147 2.28 1.15 3.00
C SER A 147 2.27 0.42 4.36
N CYS A 148 2.41 1.15 5.46
CA CYS A 148 2.49 0.60 6.82
C CYS A 148 1.12 0.31 7.44
N GLY A 149 0.03 0.46 6.70
CA GLY A 149 -1.33 0.22 7.18
C GLY A 149 -2.32 0.07 6.02
N GLY A 150 -3.59 -0.03 6.37
CA GLY A 150 -4.70 -0.13 5.43
C GLY A 150 -5.11 1.22 4.84
N TYR A 151 -4.19 2.02 4.32
CA TYR A 151 -4.43 3.40 3.89
C TYR A 151 -5.22 3.54 2.59
N TRP A 152 -5.51 2.45 1.89
CA TRP A 152 -6.36 2.48 0.70
C TRP A 152 -7.24 1.26 0.58
N LEU A 153 -8.37 1.45 -0.08
CA LEU A 153 -9.30 0.40 -0.47
C LEU A 153 -9.52 0.49 -1.98
N THR A 154 -9.52 -0.65 -2.65
CA THR A 154 -9.92 -0.73 -4.06
C THR A 154 -11.44 -0.74 -4.16
N VAL A 155 -11.99 0.02 -5.11
CA VAL A 155 -13.43 0.09 -5.34
C VAL A 155 -13.76 -0.53 -6.70
N GLU A 156 -14.58 -1.59 -6.69
CA GLU A 156 -15.14 -2.23 -7.86
C GLU A 156 -16.66 -2.13 -7.81
N GLY A 157 -17.24 -1.39 -8.75
CA GLY A 157 -18.67 -1.08 -8.74
C GLY A 157 -19.09 -0.37 -7.44
N LEU A 158 -19.94 -1.00 -6.64
CA LEU A 158 -20.40 -0.49 -5.36
C LEU A 158 -19.67 -1.06 -4.15
N ARG A 159 -18.61 -1.84 -4.35
CA ARG A 159 -17.89 -2.54 -3.30
C ARG A 159 -16.49 -1.99 -3.10
N ALA A 160 -16.09 -1.88 -1.84
CA ALA A 160 -14.73 -1.55 -1.42
C ALA A 160 -14.08 -2.78 -0.78
N SER A 161 -12.82 -3.04 -1.11
CA SER A 161 -12.05 -4.17 -0.58
C SER A 161 -10.63 -3.78 -0.23
N GLY A 162 -10.04 -4.45 0.74
CA GLY A 162 -8.70 -4.21 1.25
C GLY A 162 -8.58 -4.51 2.74
N ASN A 163 -7.59 -3.92 3.39
CA ASN A 163 -7.41 -4.02 4.85
C ASN A 163 -8.38 -3.07 5.58
N LEU A 164 -9.67 -3.35 5.48
CA LEU A 164 -10.74 -2.44 5.90
C LEU A 164 -10.95 -2.42 7.42
N VAL A 165 -11.02 -3.59 8.05
CA VAL A 165 -11.39 -3.73 9.47
C VAL A 165 -10.24 -4.29 10.29
N PRO A 166 -10.18 -4.04 11.63
CA PRO A 166 -9.15 -4.57 12.50
C PRO A 166 -9.00 -6.09 12.39
N GLY A 167 -7.76 -6.57 12.42
CA GLY A 167 -7.41 -7.98 12.30
C GLY A 167 -5.98 -8.16 11.83
N MET A 168 -5.65 -9.40 11.42
CA MET A 168 -4.35 -9.67 10.82
C MET A 168 -4.16 -8.85 9.54
N PRO A 169 -2.98 -8.21 9.35
CA PRO A 169 -2.67 -7.51 8.10
C PRO A 169 -2.82 -8.46 6.92
N ARG A 170 -3.44 -7.98 5.85
CA ARG A 170 -3.59 -8.75 4.62
C ARG A 170 -2.66 -8.17 3.56
N TYR A 171 -2.05 -9.04 2.80
CA TYR A 171 -1.13 -8.61 1.76
C TYR A 171 -1.88 -7.88 0.65
N SER A 172 -1.24 -6.89 0.07
CA SER A 172 -1.82 -6.05 -0.98
C SER A 172 -2.23 -6.80 -2.26
N HIS A 173 -1.79 -8.06 -2.42
CA HIS A 173 -2.19 -8.92 -3.53
C HIS A 173 -3.50 -9.69 -3.29
N GLU A 174 -4.08 -9.55 -2.09
CA GLU A 174 -5.38 -10.14 -1.72
C GLU A 174 -6.44 -9.06 -1.48
N PRO A 175 -6.62 -8.07 -2.39
CA PRO A 175 -7.46 -6.90 -2.17
C PRO A 175 -8.96 -7.23 -2.08
N LYS A 176 -9.39 -8.37 -2.60
CA LYS A 176 -10.80 -8.79 -2.60
C LYS A 176 -11.25 -9.47 -1.31
N MET A 177 -10.35 -9.62 -0.34
CA MET A 177 -10.72 -10.20 0.95
C MET A 177 -11.51 -9.19 1.78
N ALA A 178 -12.70 -9.57 2.19
CA ALA A 178 -13.69 -8.77 2.94
C ALA A 178 -14.26 -7.55 2.18
N PRO A 179 -14.82 -7.75 0.94
CA PRO A 179 -15.50 -6.67 0.24
C PRO A 179 -16.76 -6.24 1.01
N VAL A 180 -16.96 -4.93 1.11
CA VAL A 180 -18.18 -4.33 1.68
C VAL A 180 -18.75 -3.28 0.74
N LEU A 181 -20.05 -2.98 0.87
CA LEU A 181 -20.61 -1.86 0.12
C LEU A 181 -19.94 -0.55 0.51
N VAL A 182 -19.57 0.27 -0.47
CA VAL A 182 -18.98 1.60 -0.28
C VAL A 182 -19.82 2.45 0.68
N GLY A 183 -21.16 2.31 0.62
CA GLY A 183 -22.07 3.00 1.53
C GLY A 183 -21.83 2.69 3.02
N HIS A 184 -21.40 1.48 3.38
CA HIS A 184 -21.03 1.15 4.77
C HIS A 184 -19.75 1.85 5.21
N VAL A 185 -18.76 1.95 4.31
CA VAL A 185 -17.50 2.67 4.58
C VAL A 185 -17.79 4.16 4.76
N ILE A 186 -18.60 4.75 3.88
CA ILE A 186 -19.02 6.15 3.97
C ILE A 186 -19.79 6.41 5.26
N ALA A 187 -20.75 5.56 5.61
CA ALA A 187 -21.53 5.69 6.84
C ALA A 187 -20.64 5.63 8.09
N TYR A 188 -19.63 4.75 8.09
CA TYR A 188 -18.66 4.67 9.17
C TYR A 188 -17.83 5.97 9.29
N LEU A 189 -17.23 6.43 8.20
CA LEU A 189 -16.41 7.64 8.20
C LEU A 189 -17.19 8.91 8.57
N LYS A 190 -18.47 8.97 8.24
CA LYS A 190 -19.37 10.07 8.63
C LYS A 190 -19.98 9.90 10.04
N GLY A 191 -19.57 8.88 10.80
CA GLY A 191 -20.09 8.62 12.14
C GLY A 191 -21.53 8.10 12.19
N ALA A 192 -22.14 7.75 11.04
CA ALA A 192 -23.50 7.21 10.96
C ALA A 192 -23.55 5.70 11.22
N ALA A 193 -22.41 5.01 11.20
CA ALA A 193 -22.30 3.59 11.54
C ALA A 193 -21.13 3.35 12.49
N SER A 194 -21.26 2.35 13.35
CA SER A 194 -20.18 1.94 14.26
C SER A 194 -19.17 1.02 13.59
N LEU A 195 -17.96 0.93 14.16
CA LEU A 195 -16.95 -0.05 13.73
C LEU A 195 -17.50 -1.49 13.80
N ALA A 196 -18.31 -1.81 14.82
CA ALA A 196 -18.92 -3.11 14.95
C ALA A 196 -19.87 -3.44 13.77
N THR A 197 -20.60 -2.44 13.27
CA THR A 197 -21.46 -2.56 12.08
C THR A 197 -20.60 -2.82 10.83
N LEU A 198 -19.49 -2.11 10.67
CA LEU A 198 -18.57 -2.30 9.56
C LEU A 198 -17.93 -3.70 9.59
N ILE A 199 -17.49 -4.16 10.76
CA ILE A 199 -16.93 -5.51 10.96
C ILE A 199 -17.98 -6.57 10.60
N LYS A 200 -19.24 -6.37 11.01
CA LYS A 200 -20.32 -7.29 10.68
C LYS A 200 -20.53 -7.36 9.17
N ALA A 201 -20.65 -6.21 8.50
CA ALA A 201 -20.80 -6.13 7.04
C ALA A 201 -19.66 -6.83 6.29
N SER A 202 -18.41 -6.74 6.79
CA SER A 202 -17.25 -7.40 6.19
C SER A 202 -17.25 -8.93 6.33
N LYS A 203 -18.03 -9.48 7.26
CA LYS A 203 -18.16 -10.93 7.49
C LYS A 203 -19.36 -11.54 6.76
N GLU A 204 -20.38 -10.76 6.53
CA GLU A 204 -21.66 -11.19 5.94
C GLU A 204 -21.76 -10.85 4.44
N ASP A 205 -20.62 -10.77 3.75
CA ASP A 205 -20.63 -10.56 2.31
C ASP A 205 -21.24 -11.78 1.60
N PRO A 206 -22.37 -11.60 0.89
CA PRO A 206 -23.07 -12.71 0.23
C PRO A 206 -22.23 -13.34 -0.90
N GLU A 207 -21.39 -12.58 -1.60
CA GLU A 207 -20.49 -13.15 -2.62
C GLU A 207 -19.39 -13.99 -1.99
N LEU A 208 -18.79 -13.51 -0.89
CA LEU A 208 -17.80 -14.27 -0.15
C LEU A 208 -18.41 -15.55 0.43
N GLU A 209 -19.63 -15.48 0.93
CA GLU A 209 -20.37 -16.65 1.41
C GLU A 209 -20.72 -17.62 0.27
N ALA A 210 -21.12 -17.12 -0.89
CA ALA A 210 -21.35 -17.92 -2.09
C ALA A 210 -20.05 -18.60 -2.56
N LEU A 211 -18.94 -17.85 -2.62
CA LEU A 211 -17.63 -18.39 -3.00
C LEU A 211 -17.13 -19.46 -2.02
N ARG A 212 -17.31 -19.23 -0.71
CA ARG A 212 -16.97 -20.23 0.33
C ARG A 212 -17.83 -21.49 0.21
N ARG A 213 -19.09 -21.33 -0.12
CA ARG A 213 -20.04 -22.44 -0.30
C ARG A 213 -19.66 -23.26 -1.53
N ASP A 214 -19.37 -22.60 -2.63
CA ASP A 214 -18.94 -23.22 -3.87
C ASP A 214 -17.59 -23.96 -3.69
N SER A 215 -16.62 -23.32 -3.05
CA SER A 215 -15.33 -23.95 -2.74
C SER A 215 -15.48 -25.18 -1.83
N ARG A 216 -16.36 -25.14 -0.84
CA ARG A 216 -16.66 -26.30 0.02
C ARG A 216 -17.39 -27.40 -0.75
N GLY A 217 -18.27 -27.00 -1.68
CA GLY A 217 -18.96 -27.90 -2.60
C GLY A 217 -17.97 -28.65 -3.49
N PHE A 218 -17.07 -27.90 -4.14
CA PHE A 218 -15.99 -28.44 -4.98
C PHE A 218 -15.12 -29.47 -4.23
N LEU A 219 -14.66 -29.12 -3.01
CA LEU A 219 -13.86 -30.02 -2.18
C LEU A 219 -14.61 -31.30 -1.75
N ARG A 220 -15.93 -31.30 -1.80
CA ARG A 220 -16.79 -32.46 -1.51
C ARG A 220 -17.26 -33.20 -2.77
N GLY A 221 -16.82 -32.75 -3.97
CA GLY A 221 -17.23 -33.33 -5.24
C GLY A 221 -18.68 -33.02 -5.62
N LEU A 222 -19.26 -31.95 -5.07
CA LEU A 222 -20.61 -31.50 -5.45
C LEU A 222 -20.54 -30.65 -6.72
N PRO A 223 -21.56 -30.68 -7.59
CA PRO A 223 -21.61 -29.81 -8.76
C PRO A 223 -21.66 -28.32 -8.36
N PRO A 224 -21.17 -27.39 -9.23
CA PRO A 224 -21.28 -25.96 -9.02
C PRO A 224 -22.75 -25.55 -8.79
N ILE A 225 -22.97 -24.60 -7.90
CA ILE A 225 -24.28 -24.01 -7.71
C ILE A 225 -24.51 -23.08 -8.91
N GLU A 226 -25.42 -23.46 -9.80
CA GLU A 226 -25.85 -22.55 -10.88
C GLU A 226 -26.41 -21.29 -10.24
N ALA A 227 -25.89 -20.12 -10.66
CA ALA A 227 -26.46 -18.83 -10.25
C ALA A 227 -27.93 -18.82 -10.72
N GLU A 228 -28.87 -18.74 -9.79
CA GLU A 228 -30.27 -18.52 -10.14
C GLU A 228 -30.33 -17.27 -11.02
N ALA A 229 -30.70 -17.47 -12.27
CA ALA A 229 -30.96 -16.37 -13.19
C ALA A 229 -32.04 -15.51 -12.57
N ASP A 230 -31.72 -14.25 -12.30
CA ASP A 230 -32.66 -13.24 -11.83
C ASP A 230 -33.79 -13.11 -12.85
N THR A 231 -34.82 -13.91 -12.65
CA THR A 231 -36.09 -13.78 -13.39
C THR A 231 -36.85 -12.61 -12.78
N THR A 232 -36.48 -11.40 -13.22
CA THR A 232 -37.33 -10.22 -13.03
C THR A 232 -38.62 -10.46 -13.80
N PRO A 233 -39.79 -10.52 -13.18
CA PRO A 233 -41.04 -10.53 -13.93
C PRO A 233 -41.29 -9.12 -14.50
N GLU A 234 -41.60 -9.06 -15.81
CA GLU A 234 -42.09 -7.87 -16.49
C GLU A 234 -43.40 -7.32 -15.88
#